data_07a896bcb93816ef48ed1a5f69c3f948
#
_entry.id   07a896bcb93816ef48ed1a5f69c3f948
#
_cell.length_a   1.000
_cell.length_b   1.000
_cell.length_c   1.000
_cell.angle_alpha   90.00
_cell.angle_beta   90.00
_cell.angle_gamma   90.00
#
_symmetry.space_group_name_H-M   'P 1'
#
loop_
_entity.id
_entity.type
_entity.pdbx_description
1 polymer ?
#
loop_
_entity_poly.entity_id
_entity_poly.type
_entity_poly.pdbx_seq_one_letter_code
_entity_poly.pdbx_strand_id
1 'polypeptide(L)'
;MGRILMMHANHREETDMVYAGDIAAVVGLKDTTTGDTLCDEKNAVVLESMEFPEPVIRVAIEPKTKAGQDKLAMALIRLAEEDPTVKTYTDGETGQTIIAGMGELHLEIIVDRLLREFKVEATVGKPQVAYKETIRKKVKSEGRYVRQTGGHGMYGHCVIEIEPLEPGTGYEFVNATVGGVIPKEYIAPIDNGIQEASKSGALGGYEVVDFRVTLLEGSYHEVDSSEMAFKIAGSMAFKEADAKADPVLLEP
;
A
#
# COMPACT_ATOMS: atom_id res chain seq x y z
N MET A 1 -16.76 4.21 34.19
CA MET A 1 -18.03 4.88 33.86
C MET A 1 -18.00 6.30 34.40
N GLY A 2 -18.37 7.29 33.57
CA GLY A 2 -18.50 8.67 34.03
C GLY A 2 -19.92 8.99 34.47
N ARG A 3 -20.72 9.63 33.62
CA ARG A 3 -22.10 10.05 33.96
C ARG A 3 -23.11 9.24 33.17
N ILE A 4 -24.29 9.07 33.75
CA ILE A 4 -25.46 8.48 33.09
C ILE A 4 -26.44 9.61 32.79
N LEU A 5 -26.96 9.68 31.59
CA LEU A 5 -27.86 10.72 31.14
C LEU A 5 -29.13 10.11 30.53
N MET A 6 -30.27 10.59 30.96
CA MET A 6 -31.53 10.38 30.25
C MET A 6 -31.67 11.44 29.16
N MET A 7 -32.02 11.00 27.96
CA MET A 7 -32.07 11.87 26.76
C MET A 7 -33.53 12.04 26.33
N HIS A 8 -33.97 13.30 26.26
CA HIS A 8 -35.24 13.68 25.67
C HIS A 8 -34.99 14.68 24.55
N ALA A 9 -34.90 14.21 23.33
CA ALA A 9 -34.45 14.98 22.17
C ALA A 9 -33.10 15.65 22.47
N ASN A 10 -33.02 16.98 22.55
CA ASN A 10 -31.79 17.72 22.88
C ASN A 10 -31.62 18.01 24.38
N HIS A 11 -32.58 17.63 25.21
CA HIS A 11 -32.50 17.82 26.65
C HIS A 11 -31.79 16.66 27.31
N ARG A 12 -30.86 16.97 28.21
CA ARG A 12 -30.02 16.00 28.93
C ARG A 12 -30.31 16.14 30.41
N GLU A 13 -30.74 15.06 31.03
CA GLU A 13 -30.97 14.99 32.48
C GLU A 13 -30.02 13.97 33.07
N GLU A 14 -29.23 14.39 34.08
CA GLU A 14 -28.29 13.50 34.76
C GLU A 14 -29.05 12.62 35.73
N THR A 15 -28.78 11.31 35.74
CA THR A 15 -29.40 10.34 36.61
C THR A 15 -28.36 9.41 37.22
N ASP A 16 -28.61 8.99 38.46
CA ASP A 16 -27.76 8.03 39.16
C ASP A 16 -28.20 6.56 38.96
N MET A 17 -29.39 6.35 38.44
CA MET A 17 -29.96 5.00 38.27
C MET A 17 -30.72 4.87 36.96
N VAL A 18 -30.62 3.69 36.37
CA VAL A 18 -31.43 3.23 35.24
C VAL A 18 -31.99 1.84 35.55
N TYR A 19 -33.16 1.55 35.03
CA TYR A 19 -33.86 0.30 35.29
C TYR A 19 -33.92 -0.59 34.03
N ALA A 20 -34.25 -1.86 34.22
CA ALA A 20 -34.46 -2.79 33.13
C ALA A 20 -35.53 -2.27 32.16
N GLY A 21 -35.18 -2.14 30.88
CA GLY A 21 -36.02 -1.58 29.82
C GLY A 21 -35.79 -0.09 29.54
N ASP A 22 -35.00 0.59 30.37
CA ASP A 22 -34.63 1.98 30.11
C ASP A 22 -33.56 2.10 29.00
N ILE A 23 -33.56 3.26 28.32
CA ILE A 23 -32.55 3.66 27.35
C ILE A 23 -31.85 4.90 27.90
N ALA A 24 -30.56 4.79 28.14
CA ALA A 24 -29.77 5.89 28.70
C ALA A 24 -28.43 6.06 27.94
N ALA A 25 -27.91 7.28 27.95
CA ALA A 25 -26.58 7.58 27.47
C ALA A 25 -25.56 7.48 28.61
N VAL A 26 -24.48 6.75 28.38
CA VAL A 26 -23.37 6.60 29.32
C VAL A 26 -22.12 7.26 28.78
N VAL A 27 -21.50 8.15 29.56
CA VAL A 27 -20.29 8.86 29.17
C VAL A 27 -19.06 8.24 29.81
N GLY A 28 -17.96 8.16 29.07
CA GLY A 28 -16.65 7.74 29.57
C GLY A 28 -16.43 6.23 29.59
N LEU A 29 -17.12 5.51 28.72
CA LEU A 29 -16.75 4.13 28.37
C LEU A 29 -15.49 4.17 27.52
N LYS A 30 -14.58 3.23 27.78
CA LYS A 30 -13.37 2.99 26.97
C LYS A 30 -13.49 1.60 26.39
N ASP A 31 -12.91 1.41 25.22
CA ASP A 31 -12.84 0.11 24.54
C ASP A 31 -14.23 -0.56 24.35
N THR A 32 -15.25 0.27 24.11
CA THR A 32 -16.63 -0.17 23.89
C THR A 32 -17.14 0.34 22.56
N THR A 33 -17.58 -0.56 21.70
CA THR A 33 -18.08 -0.28 20.36
C THR A 33 -19.58 -0.59 20.24
N THR A 34 -20.18 -0.21 19.13
CA THR A 34 -21.59 -0.51 18.84
C THR A 34 -21.81 -2.02 18.76
N GLY A 35 -22.75 -2.55 19.53
CA GLY A 35 -23.06 -3.97 19.60
C GLY A 35 -22.44 -4.70 20.79
N ASP A 36 -21.56 -4.05 21.55
CA ASP A 36 -20.97 -4.66 22.73
C ASP A 36 -21.99 -4.79 23.87
N THR A 37 -21.91 -5.90 24.59
CA THR A 37 -22.73 -6.13 25.80
C THR A 37 -21.97 -5.69 27.04
N LEU A 38 -22.59 -4.83 27.82
CA LEU A 38 -22.12 -4.45 29.16
C LEU A 38 -22.85 -5.32 30.22
N CYS A 39 -22.10 -6.01 31.03
CA CYS A 39 -22.68 -6.89 32.05
C CYS A 39 -21.92 -6.81 33.39
N ASP A 40 -22.49 -7.41 34.43
CA ASP A 40 -21.84 -7.59 35.73
C ASP A 40 -20.77 -8.71 35.62
N GLU A 41 -19.59 -8.47 36.16
CA GLU A 41 -18.48 -9.46 36.21
C GLU A 41 -18.88 -10.80 36.82
N LYS A 42 -19.76 -10.77 37.82
CA LYS A 42 -20.20 -11.99 38.55
C LYS A 42 -21.29 -12.75 37.82
N ASN A 43 -22.04 -12.08 36.97
CA ASN A 43 -23.15 -12.63 36.21
C ASN A 43 -22.99 -12.28 34.72
N ALA A 44 -21.89 -12.74 34.13
CA ALA A 44 -21.57 -12.46 32.73
C ALA A 44 -22.62 -13.05 31.78
N VAL A 45 -23.30 -12.18 31.04
CA VAL A 45 -24.27 -12.54 30.00
C VAL A 45 -23.90 -11.75 28.77
N VAL A 46 -23.67 -12.44 27.64
CA VAL A 46 -23.45 -11.81 26.33
C VAL A 46 -24.76 -11.92 25.55
N LEU A 47 -25.29 -10.78 25.13
CA LEU A 47 -26.47 -10.71 24.28
C LEU A 47 -26.09 -11.02 22.84
N GLU A 48 -27.09 -11.25 21.99
CA GLU A 48 -26.89 -11.51 20.57
C GLU A 48 -26.09 -10.38 19.92
N SER A 49 -25.00 -10.74 19.23
CA SER A 49 -24.17 -9.78 18.49
C SER A 49 -24.86 -9.34 17.20
N MET A 50 -24.75 -8.06 16.87
CA MET A 50 -25.24 -7.55 15.59
C MET A 50 -24.25 -7.89 14.47
N GLU A 51 -24.75 -8.48 13.39
CA GLU A 51 -23.98 -8.69 12.17
C GLU A 51 -24.18 -7.49 11.24
N PHE A 52 -23.09 -6.82 10.90
CA PHE A 52 -23.12 -5.69 9.98
C PHE A 52 -22.74 -6.15 8.59
N PRO A 53 -23.45 -5.73 7.53
CA PRO A 53 -23.10 -6.08 6.16
C PRO A 53 -21.79 -5.41 5.75
N GLU A 54 -21.08 -6.07 4.84
CA GLU A 54 -19.85 -5.52 4.27
C GLU A 54 -20.13 -4.27 3.39
N PRO A 55 -19.26 -3.25 3.46
CA PRO A 55 -19.37 -2.07 2.63
C PRO A 55 -19.31 -2.39 1.13
N VAL A 56 -20.15 -1.72 0.35
CA VAL A 56 -20.27 -1.95 -1.10
C VAL A 56 -19.64 -0.87 -1.97
N ILE A 57 -19.40 0.32 -1.43
CA ILE A 57 -18.82 1.47 -2.14
C ILE A 57 -17.57 1.94 -1.42
N ARG A 58 -16.59 2.39 -2.20
CA ARG A 58 -15.30 2.90 -1.72
C ARG A 58 -14.98 4.23 -2.35
N VAL A 59 -14.41 5.14 -1.57
CA VAL A 59 -13.86 6.41 -2.05
C VAL A 59 -12.48 6.64 -1.44
N ALA A 60 -11.61 7.29 -2.21
CA ALA A 60 -10.33 7.76 -1.68
C ALA A 60 -10.53 9.14 -1.04
N ILE A 61 -9.89 9.37 0.09
CA ILE A 61 -9.91 10.65 0.78
C ILE A 61 -8.49 11.12 1.06
N GLU A 62 -8.21 12.37 0.68
CA GLU A 62 -6.89 12.97 0.87
C GLU A 62 -7.03 14.31 1.58
N PRO A 63 -6.29 14.55 2.67
CA PRO A 63 -6.30 15.83 3.34
C PRO A 63 -5.65 16.89 2.46
N LYS A 64 -6.22 18.09 2.40
CA LYS A 64 -5.65 19.20 1.61
C LYS A 64 -4.31 19.71 2.14
N THR A 65 -3.99 19.43 3.39
CA THR A 65 -2.75 19.86 4.04
C THR A 65 -2.09 18.74 4.81
N LYS A 66 -0.77 18.74 4.88
CA LYS A 66 0.00 17.74 5.64
C LYS A 66 -0.40 17.72 7.13
N ALA A 67 -0.68 18.88 7.73
CA ALA A 67 -1.16 18.98 9.11
C ALA A 67 -2.59 18.41 9.31
N GLY A 68 -3.36 18.26 8.23
CA GLY A 68 -4.68 17.63 8.22
C GLY A 68 -4.63 16.10 8.31
N GLN A 69 -3.49 15.47 8.03
CA GLN A 69 -3.37 14.02 7.97
C GLN A 69 -3.62 13.34 9.32
N ASP A 70 -3.01 13.84 10.39
CA ASP A 70 -3.21 13.30 11.74
C ASP A 70 -4.65 13.52 12.22
N LYS A 71 -5.23 14.70 11.90
CA LYS A 71 -6.62 14.98 12.22
C LYS A 71 -7.59 14.09 11.45
N LEU A 72 -7.31 13.83 10.17
CA LEU A 72 -8.10 12.91 9.36
C LEU A 72 -8.09 11.51 9.94
N ALA A 73 -6.90 10.99 10.26
CA ALA A 73 -6.76 9.64 10.84
C ALA A 73 -7.56 9.50 12.14
N MET A 74 -7.44 10.47 13.07
CA MET A 74 -8.20 10.44 14.32
C MET A 74 -9.71 10.58 14.12
N ALA A 75 -10.14 11.40 13.16
CA ALA A 75 -11.55 11.58 12.85
C ALA A 75 -12.15 10.31 12.25
N LEU A 76 -11.43 9.64 11.33
CA LEU A 76 -11.85 8.39 10.71
C LEU A 76 -11.98 7.25 11.72
N ILE A 77 -11.04 7.14 12.67
CA ILE A 77 -11.13 6.15 13.77
C ILE A 77 -12.42 6.37 14.57
N ARG A 78 -12.71 7.59 14.97
CA ARG A 78 -13.93 7.90 15.74
C ARG A 78 -15.21 7.61 14.97
N LEU A 79 -15.24 7.94 13.66
CA LEU A 79 -16.40 7.68 12.83
C LEU A 79 -16.62 6.17 12.63
N ALA A 80 -15.55 5.39 12.50
CA ALA A 80 -15.62 3.92 12.41
C ALA A 80 -16.03 3.26 13.76
N GLU A 81 -15.68 3.87 14.89
CA GLU A 81 -16.16 3.43 16.22
C GLU A 81 -17.67 3.67 16.40
N GLU A 82 -18.20 4.78 15.84
CA GLU A 82 -19.62 5.09 15.89
C GLU A 82 -20.46 4.24 14.95
N ASP A 83 -19.93 3.94 13.76
CA ASP A 83 -20.63 3.21 12.70
C ASP A 83 -19.80 2.01 12.20
N PRO A 84 -20.11 0.79 12.63
CA PRO A 84 -19.41 -0.43 12.24
C PRO A 84 -19.51 -0.76 10.73
N THR A 85 -20.43 -0.14 10.01
CA THR A 85 -20.54 -0.30 8.55
C THR A 85 -19.57 0.60 7.77
N VAL A 86 -18.87 1.52 8.45
CA VAL A 86 -17.81 2.33 7.88
C VAL A 86 -16.48 1.66 8.11
N LYS A 87 -15.78 1.29 7.05
CA LYS A 87 -14.41 0.78 7.12
C LYS A 87 -13.43 1.80 6.56
N THR A 88 -12.31 1.96 7.25
CA THR A 88 -11.23 2.86 6.84
C THR A 88 -9.91 2.13 6.85
N TYR A 89 -9.13 2.27 5.77
CA TYR A 89 -7.82 1.65 5.67
C TYR A 89 -6.95 2.43 4.69
N THR A 90 -5.65 2.20 4.77
CA THR A 90 -4.70 2.70 3.77
C THR A 90 -4.44 1.60 2.77
N ASP A 91 -4.65 1.89 1.49
CA ASP A 91 -4.31 0.98 0.42
C ASP A 91 -2.78 0.80 0.34
N GLY A 92 -2.32 -0.44 0.38
CA GLY A 92 -0.90 -0.78 0.45
C GLY A 92 -0.13 -0.51 -0.84
N GLU A 93 -0.81 -0.49 -1.97
CA GLU A 93 -0.20 -0.29 -3.28
C GLU A 93 -0.23 1.18 -3.71
N THR A 94 -1.36 1.85 -3.53
CA THR A 94 -1.53 3.25 -3.93
C THR A 94 -1.17 4.25 -2.82
N GLY A 95 -1.09 3.80 -1.58
CA GLY A 95 -0.87 4.65 -0.40
C GLY A 95 -2.05 5.56 -0.06
N GLN A 96 -3.18 5.45 -0.77
CA GLN A 96 -4.35 6.27 -0.53
C GLN A 96 -5.11 5.83 0.72
N THR A 97 -5.68 6.78 1.46
CA THR A 97 -6.65 6.48 2.51
C THR A 97 -8.01 6.23 1.88
N ILE A 98 -8.56 5.05 2.12
CA ILE A 98 -9.85 4.61 1.58
C ILE A 98 -10.90 4.61 2.70
N ILE A 99 -12.08 5.12 2.36
CA ILE A 99 -13.29 4.98 3.18
C ILE A 99 -14.26 4.11 2.40
N ALA A 100 -14.76 3.07 3.05
CA ALA A 100 -15.78 2.19 2.50
C ALA A 100 -17.08 2.29 3.31
N GLY A 101 -18.21 2.26 2.64
CA GLY A 101 -19.53 2.40 3.25
C GLY A 101 -20.64 1.73 2.44
N MET A 102 -21.86 1.81 2.96
CA MET A 102 -23.03 1.11 2.43
C MET A 102 -23.64 1.76 1.17
N GLY A 103 -23.25 2.99 0.85
CA GLY A 103 -23.77 3.70 -0.32
C GLY A 103 -23.21 5.10 -0.46
N GLU A 104 -23.47 5.73 -1.59
CA GLU A 104 -22.95 7.07 -1.93
C GLU A 104 -23.38 8.11 -0.91
N LEU A 105 -24.67 8.18 -0.60
CA LEU A 105 -25.19 9.10 0.42
C LEU A 105 -24.58 8.87 1.81
N HIS A 106 -24.33 7.61 2.16
CA HIS A 106 -23.66 7.29 3.43
C HIS A 106 -22.26 7.90 3.49
N LEU A 107 -21.47 7.71 2.44
CA LEU A 107 -20.11 8.28 2.38
C LEU A 107 -20.12 9.82 2.29
N GLU A 108 -21.09 10.42 1.59
CA GLU A 108 -21.26 11.87 1.57
C GLU A 108 -21.51 12.44 2.98
N ILE A 109 -22.35 11.78 3.78
CA ILE A 109 -22.62 12.17 5.16
C ILE A 109 -21.35 12.05 6.02
N ILE A 110 -20.58 10.98 5.88
CA ILE A 110 -19.31 10.80 6.59
C ILE A 110 -18.32 11.93 6.24
N VAL A 111 -18.20 12.26 4.97
CA VAL A 111 -17.34 13.35 4.50
C VAL A 111 -17.82 14.72 5.00
N ASP A 112 -19.12 14.97 5.01
CA ASP A 112 -19.70 16.19 5.55
C ASP A 112 -19.42 16.32 7.07
N ARG A 113 -19.52 15.23 7.81
CA ARG A 113 -19.17 15.18 9.24
C ARG A 113 -17.67 15.45 9.47
N LEU A 114 -16.78 14.89 8.63
CA LEU A 114 -15.34 15.20 8.70
C LEU A 114 -15.09 16.70 8.60
N LEU A 115 -15.78 17.39 7.69
CA LEU A 115 -15.64 18.84 7.53
C LEU A 115 -16.27 19.61 8.67
N ARG A 116 -17.50 19.32 9.06
CA ARG A 116 -18.28 20.11 10.02
C ARG A 116 -17.90 19.86 11.47
N GLU A 117 -17.75 18.58 11.86
CA GLU A 117 -17.48 18.20 13.25
C GLU A 117 -15.98 18.24 13.57
N PHE A 118 -15.17 17.64 12.70
CA PHE A 118 -13.72 17.48 12.93
C PHE A 118 -12.87 18.59 12.32
N LYS A 119 -13.46 19.47 11.50
CA LYS A 119 -12.75 20.57 10.82
C LYS A 119 -11.58 20.07 9.97
N VAL A 120 -11.77 18.96 9.28
CA VAL A 120 -10.80 18.36 8.36
C VAL A 120 -11.21 18.71 6.94
N GLU A 121 -10.40 19.51 6.25
CA GLU A 121 -10.56 19.75 4.82
C GLU A 121 -9.89 18.63 4.04
N ALA A 122 -10.70 17.90 3.27
CA ALA A 122 -10.24 16.78 2.46
C ALA A 122 -10.82 16.86 1.05
N THR A 123 -10.11 16.24 0.11
CA THR A 123 -10.57 16.00 -1.26
C THR A 123 -11.02 14.55 -1.34
N VAL A 124 -12.18 14.31 -1.92
CA VAL A 124 -12.74 12.97 -2.13
C VAL A 124 -12.73 12.66 -3.61
N GLY A 125 -12.28 11.46 -3.95
CA GLY A 125 -12.20 11.00 -5.32
C GLY A 125 -12.40 9.49 -5.44
N LYS A 126 -12.36 8.99 -6.67
CA LYS A 126 -12.34 7.55 -6.91
C LYS A 126 -10.99 7.00 -6.46
N PRO A 127 -10.95 5.78 -5.89
CA PRO A 127 -9.70 5.09 -5.63
C PRO A 127 -8.88 4.94 -6.92
N GLN A 128 -7.57 5.04 -6.82
CA GLN A 128 -6.68 4.75 -7.92
C GLN A 128 -6.67 3.24 -8.17
N VAL A 129 -6.62 2.88 -9.45
CA VAL A 129 -6.42 1.47 -9.83
C VAL A 129 -4.93 1.16 -9.71
N ALA A 130 -4.59 0.12 -8.97
CA ALA A 130 -3.21 -0.36 -8.82
C ALA A 130 -2.81 -1.15 -10.07
N TYR A 131 -2.49 -0.46 -11.15
CA TYR A 131 -1.97 -1.08 -12.36
C TYR A 131 -0.59 -1.69 -12.09
N LYS A 132 -0.32 -2.81 -12.78
CA LYS A 132 1.01 -3.42 -12.88
C LYS A 132 1.39 -3.57 -14.34
N GLU A 133 2.65 -3.88 -14.60
CA GLU A 133 3.12 -4.20 -15.94
C GLU A 133 3.65 -5.64 -15.96
N THR A 134 3.64 -6.28 -17.11
CA THR A 134 4.33 -7.54 -17.36
C THR A 134 4.84 -7.58 -18.78
N ILE A 135 5.72 -8.51 -19.07
CA ILE A 135 6.33 -8.69 -20.40
C ILE A 135 5.72 -9.88 -21.11
N ARG A 136 5.73 -9.86 -22.44
CA ARG A 136 5.19 -10.96 -23.27
C ARG A 136 6.26 -11.72 -24.04
N LYS A 137 7.46 -11.15 -24.18
CA LYS A 137 8.53 -11.71 -25.01
C LYS A 137 9.80 -11.90 -24.22
N LYS A 138 10.50 -12.97 -24.55
CA LYS A 138 11.85 -13.19 -24.10
C LYS A 138 12.82 -12.29 -24.84
N VAL A 139 13.64 -11.54 -24.12
CA VAL A 139 14.58 -10.57 -24.67
C VAL A 139 15.92 -10.66 -23.97
N LYS A 140 16.99 -10.61 -24.75
CA LYS A 140 18.38 -10.46 -24.27
C LYS A 140 18.79 -9.00 -24.38
N SER A 141 19.41 -8.46 -23.34
CA SER A 141 19.88 -7.08 -23.30
C SER A 141 21.21 -6.97 -22.56
N GLU A 142 21.96 -5.93 -22.90
CA GLU A 142 23.26 -5.61 -22.35
C GLU A 142 23.18 -4.29 -21.55
N GLY A 143 23.66 -4.29 -20.31
CA GLY A 143 23.85 -3.09 -19.53
C GLY A 143 25.34 -2.80 -19.35
N ARG A 144 25.78 -1.66 -19.87
CA ARG A 144 27.18 -1.24 -19.72
C ARG A 144 27.25 0.17 -19.15
N TYR A 145 27.77 0.26 -17.96
CA TYR A 145 28.00 1.53 -17.28
C TYR A 145 29.50 1.82 -17.19
N VAL A 146 29.93 2.87 -17.91
CA VAL A 146 31.32 3.33 -17.91
C VAL A 146 31.33 4.82 -17.64
N ARG A 147 32.00 5.23 -16.58
CA ARG A 147 32.20 6.64 -16.24
C ARG A 147 33.63 6.88 -15.82
N GLN A 148 34.31 7.80 -16.49
CA GLN A 148 35.63 8.28 -16.11
C GLN A 148 35.52 9.72 -15.58
N THR A 149 35.89 9.93 -14.32
CA THR A 149 35.97 11.26 -13.72
C THR A 149 37.29 11.34 -12.99
N GLY A 150 38.31 11.92 -13.64
CA GLY A 150 39.57 12.40 -13.09
C GLY A 150 40.20 11.63 -11.90
N GLY A 151 40.55 10.34 -12.08
CA GLY A 151 41.20 9.52 -11.06
C GLY A 151 40.74 8.06 -11.12
N HIS A 152 39.71 7.67 -10.37
CA HIS A 152 39.12 6.34 -10.45
C HIS A 152 37.92 6.34 -11.40
N GLY A 153 37.87 5.40 -12.34
CA GLY A 153 36.72 5.14 -13.19
C GLY A 153 35.62 4.35 -12.47
N MET A 154 34.45 4.26 -13.09
CA MET A 154 33.40 3.33 -12.70
C MET A 154 33.10 2.41 -13.89
N TYR A 155 33.14 1.12 -13.66
CA TYR A 155 32.89 0.12 -14.71
C TYR A 155 31.97 -0.98 -14.19
N GLY A 156 30.87 -1.21 -14.90
CA GLY A 156 29.96 -2.33 -14.69
C GLY A 156 29.39 -2.78 -16.04
N HIS A 157 29.43 -4.09 -16.29
CA HIS A 157 28.94 -4.67 -17.52
C HIS A 157 28.29 -6.02 -17.23
N CYS A 158 27.01 -6.16 -17.63
CA CYS A 158 26.27 -7.40 -17.54
C CYS A 158 25.38 -7.59 -18.77
N VAL A 159 25.15 -8.85 -19.11
CA VAL A 159 24.22 -9.26 -20.14
C VAL A 159 23.17 -10.14 -19.48
N ILE A 160 21.93 -9.74 -19.61
CA ILE A 160 20.79 -10.43 -19.03
C ILE A 160 19.83 -10.90 -20.12
N GLU A 161 19.05 -11.91 -19.79
CA GLU A 161 17.90 -12.34 -20.56
C GLU A 161 16.68 -12.26 -19.65
N ILE A 162 15.63 -11.59 -20.10
CA ILE A 162 14.35 -11.58 -19.39
C ILE A 162 13.34 -12.43 -20.14
N GLU A 163 12.50 -13.13 -19.40
CA GLU A 163 11.41 -13.94 -19.95
C GLU A 163 10.16 -13.86 -19.08
N PRO A 164 8.95 -13.92 -19.70
CA PRO A 164 7.70 -13.92 -18.94
C PRO A 164 7.54 -15.21 -18.14
N LEU A 165 6.89 -15.10 -17.00
CA LEU A 165 6.46 -16.22 -16.16
C LEU A 165 4.93 -16.32 -16.13
N GLU A 166 4.42 -17.40 -15.54
CA GLU A 166 2.99 -17.55 -15.30
C GLU A 166 2.49 -16.47 -14.32
N PRO A 167 1.26 -15.96 -14.51
CA PRO A 167 0.68 -14.96 -13.62
C PRO A 167 0.73 -15.35 -12.14
N GLY A 168 1.16 -14.43 -11.29
CA GLY A 168 1.28 -14.64 -9.85
C GLY A 168 2.59 -15.30 -9.40
N THR A 169 3.52 -15.58 -10.30
CA THR A 169 4.85 -16.14 -9.95
C THR A 169 5.77 -15.06 -9.34
N GLY A 170 5.58 -13.81 -9.73
CA GLY A 170 6.37 -12.69 -9.24
C GLY A 170 7.72 -12.56 -9.93
N TYR A 171 8.80 -12.41 -9.17
CA TYR A 171 10.15 -12.18 -9.67
C TYR A 171 11.09 -13.35 -9.39
N GLU A 172 11.85 -13.77 -10.39
CA GLU A 172 12.89 -14.78 -10.25
C GLU A 172 14.21 -14.29 -10.85
N PHE A 173 15.32 -14.53 -10.14
CA PHE A 173 16.67 -14.26 -10.62
C PHE A 173 17.50 -15.53 -10.69
N VAL A 174 18.11 -15.77 -11.85
CA VAL A 174 18.96 -16.93 -12.13
C VAL A 174 20.34 -16.47 -12.57
N ASN A 175 21.37 -16.92 -11.86
CA ASN A 175 22.74 -16.70 -12.27
C ASN A 175 23.22 -17.87 -13.14
N ALA A 176 23.41 -17.65 -14.44
CA ALA A 176 23.92 -18.61 -15.41
C ALA A 176 25.36 -18.28 -15.88
N THR A 177 26.08 -17.39 -15.21
CA THR A 177 27.46 -17.04 -15.57
C THR A 177 28.40 -18.21 -15.37
N VAL A 178 29.33 -18.41 -16.30
CA VAL A 178 30.32 -19.48 -16.27
C VAL A 178 31.74 -18.90 -16.20
N GLY A 179 32.63 -19.57 -15.50
CA GLY A 179 34.06 -19.23 -15.49
C GLY A 179 34.43 -17.99 -14.66
N GLY A 180 33.53 -17.48 -13.81
CA GLY A 180 33.84 -16.33 -12.94
C GLY A 180 34.03 -15.00 -13.68
N VAL A 181 33.40 -14.86 -14.84
CA VAL A 181 33.45 -13.62 -15.67
C VAL A 181 32.93 -12.39 -14.93
N ILE A 182 32.11 -12.57 -13.93
CA ILE A 182 31.68 -11.57 -12.95
C ILE A 182 32.02 -12.11 -11.55
N PRO A 183 32.81 -11.39 -10.73
CA PRO A 183 33.03 -11.74 -9.33
C PRO A 183 31.71 -11.90 -8.56
N LYS A 184 31.65 -12.88 -7.65
CA LYS A 184 30.43 -13.21 -6.91
C LYS A 184 29.84 -12.04 -6.14
N GLU A 185 30.68 -11.13 -5.66
CA GLU A 185 30.29 -9.93 -4.93
C GLU A 185 29.43 -8.95 -5.75
N TYR A 186 29.53 -8.98 -7.09
CA TYR A 186 28.76 -8.08 -7.96
C TYR A 186 27.42 -8.67 -8.45
N ILE A 187 27.15 -9.96 -8.21
CA ILE A 187 25.91 -10.62 -8.63
C ILE A 187 24.70 -10.04 -7.89
N ALA A 188 24.79 -9.92 -6.56
CA ALA A 188 23.73 -9.33 -5.75
C ALA A 188 23.46 -7.83 -6.08
N PRO A 189 24.48 -6.99 -6.29
CA PRO A 189 24.29 -5.64 -6.82
C PRO A 189 23.54 -5.57 -8.15
N ILE A 190 23.83 -6.47 -9.10
CA ILE A 190 23.11 -6.54 -10.37
C ILE A 190 21.62 -6.84 -10.13
N ASP A 191 21.33 -7.88 -9.35
CA ASP A 191 19.98 -8.27 -8.99
C ASP A 191 19.22 -7.12 -8.30
N ASN A 192 19.82 -6.47 -7.32
CA ASN A 192 19.25 -5.29 -6.66
C ASN A 192 18.95 -4.15 -7.64
N GLY A 193 19.83 -3.92 -8.60
CA GLY A 193 19.64 -2.91 -9.64
C GLY A 193 18.45 -3.22 -10.56
N ILE A 194 18.23 -4.48 -10.88
CA ILE A 194 17.10 -4.98 -11.65
C ILE A 194 15.79 -4.83 -10.86
N GLN A 195 15.77 -5.27 -9.61
CA GLN A 195 14.59 -5.16 -8.74
C GLN A 195 14.18 -3.70 -8.47
N GLU A 196 15.14 -2.78 -8.34
CA GLU A 196 14.80 -1.36 -8.24
C GLU A 196 14.24 -0.80 -9.56
N ALA A 197 14.80 -1.23 -10.68
CA ALA A 197 14.33 -0.79 -11.99
C ALA A 197 12.94 -1.34 -12.33
N SER A 198 12.62 -2.57 -11.90
CA SER A 198 11.31 -3.20 -12.14
C SER A 198 10.15 -2.51 -11.41
N LYS A 199 10.42 -1.70 -10.40
CA LYS A 199 9.39 -0.90 -9.74
C LYS A 199 8.79 0.21 -10.62
N SER A 200 9.41 0.48 -11.77
CA SER A 200 8.95 1.50 -12.72
C SER A 200 9.15 1.00 -14.14
N GLY A 201 8.14 0.34 -14.67
CA GLY A 201 8.12 -0.26 -16.01
C GLY A 201 8.09 0.77 -17.15
N ALA A 202 8.33 0.28 -18.35
CA ALA A 202 8.54 1.11 -19.53
C ALA A 202 7.25 1.71 -20.11
N LEU A 203 6.06 1.18 -19.78
CA LEU A 203 4.80 1.58 -20.40
C LEU A 203 4.13 2.75 -19.68
N GLY A 204 3.88 2.59 -18.40
CA GLY A 204 3.20 3.58 -17.56
C GLY A 204 3.94 3.93 -16.28
N GLY A 205 5.09 3.30 -16.04
CA GLY A 205 5.87 3.49 -14.82
C GLY A 205 5.38 2.66 -13.64
N TYR A 206 4.54 1.66 -13.90
CA TYR A 206 4.05 0.74 -12.88
C TYR A 206 5.03 -0.40 -12.63
N GLU A 207 4.88 -1.08 -11.50
CA GLU A 207 5.73 -2.22 -11.16
C GLU A 207 5.58 -3.36 -12.17
N VAL A 208 6.72 -3.87 -12.68
CA VAL A 208 6.77 -5.03 -13.57
C VAL A 208 6.78 -6.29 -12.72
N VAL A 209 5.87 -7.22 -13.02
CA VAL A 209 5.69 -8.49 -12.30
C VAL A 209 5.71 -9.69 -13.25
N ASP A 210 5.83 -10.90 -12.69
CA ASP A 210 5.75 -12.17 -13.40
C ASP A 210 6.81 -12.32 -14.50
N PHE A 211 8.07 -12.10 -14.13
CA PHE A 211 9.19 -12.27 -15.04
C PHE A 211 10.41 -12.90 -14.35
N ARG A 212 11.21 -13.60 -15.17
CA ARG A 212 12.50 -14.14 -14.75
C ARG A 212 13.62 -13.39 -15.43
N VAL A 213 14.67 -13.14 -14.67
CA VAL A 213 15.94 -12.62 -15.22
C VAL A 213 17.01 -13.67 -15.10
N THR A 214 17.68 -13.96 -16.22
CA THR A 214 18.84 -14.84 -16.24
C THR A 214 20.07 -13.99 -16.55
N LEU A 215 21.02 -13.94 -15.62
CA LEU A 215 22.32 -13.29 -15.83
C LEU A 215 23.20 -14.27 -16.63
N LEU A 216 23.52 -13.91 -17.87
CA LEU A 216 24.22 -14.79 -18.81
C LEU A 216 25.74 -14.61 -18.79
N GLU A 217 26.16 -13.36 -18.90
CA GLU A 217 27.58 -13.00 -19.01
C GLU A 217 27.83 -11.56 -18.56
N GLY A 218 29.08 -11.15 -18.53
CA GLY A 218 29.50 -9.80 -18.23
C GLY A 218 31.01 -9.69 -18.21
N SER A 219 31.51 -8.55 -17.84
CA SER A 219 32.94 -8.32 -17.66
C SER A 219 33.18 -7.35 -16.51
N TYR A 220 34.32 -7.45 -15.89
CA TYR A 220 34.74 -6.56 -14.83
C TYR A 220 36.13 -5.99 -15.10
N HIS A 221 36.44 -4.90 -14.44
CA HIS A 221 37.74 -4.25 -14.47
C HIS A 221 38.30 -4.20 -13.06
N GLU A 222 39.49 -4.73 -12.83
CA GLU A 222 40.07 -4.90 -11.49
C GLU A 222 40.15 -3.61 -10.64
N VAL A 223 40.28 -2.45 -11.29
CA VAL A 223 40.42 -1.15 -10.62
C VAL A 223 39.14 -0.34 -10.59
N ASP A 224 38.35 -0.39 -11.65
CA ASP A 224 37.21 0.53 -11.86
C ASP A 224 35.85 -0.13 -11.59
N SER A 225 35.79 -1.44 -11.35
CA SER A 225 34.55 -2.12 -11.01
C SER A 225 34.15 -1.88 -9.57
N SER A 226 32.85 -1.64 -9.35
CA SER A 226 32.25 -1.43 -8.03
C SER A 226 30.82 -1.96 -7.99
N GLU A 227 30.33 -2.25 -6.78
CA GLU A 227 28.95 -2.65 -6.55
C GLU A 227 27.95 -1.67 -7.17
N MET A 228 28.19 -0.37 -6.99
CA MET A 228 27.37 0.69 -7.56
C MET A 228 27.35 0.67 -9.09
N ALA A 229 28.49 0.43 -9.72
CA ALA A 229 28.58 0.37 -11.18
C ALA A 229 27.80 -0.83 -11.74
N PHE A 230 27.89 -1.99 -11.10
CA PHE A 230 27.13 -3.18 -11.49
C PHE A 230 25.61 -3.04 -11.19
N LYS A 231 25.24 -2.39 -10.10
CA LYS A 231 23.85 -2.05 -9.81
C LYS A 231 23.24 -1.17 -10.91
N ILE A 232 23.96 -0.16 -11.35
CA ILE A 232 23.54 0.71 -12.45
C ILE A 232 23.50 -0.07 -13.77
N ALA A 233 24.51 -0.91 -14.06
CA ALA A 233 24.51 -1.74 -15.27
C ALA A 233 23.30 -2.70 -15.31
N GLY A 234 22.96 -3.36 -14.19
CA GLY A 234 21.76 -4.20 -14.07
C GLY A 234 20.47 -3.41 -14.34
N SER A 235 20.34 -2.22 -13.75
CA SER A 235 19.22 -1.32 -14.01
C SER A 235 19.10 -0.90 -15.47
N MET A 236 20.23 -0.58 -16.14
CA MET A 236 20.25 -0.22 -17.55
C MET A 236 19.84 -1.39 -18.45
N ALA A 237 20.40 -2.58 -18.18
CA ALA A 237 20.06 -3.79 -18.92
C ALA A 237 18.57 -4.11 -18.82
N PHE A 238 18.00 -4.04 -17.61
CA PHE A 238 16.59 -4.31 -17.40
C PHE A 238 15.70 -3.31 -18.14
N LYS A 239 15.94 -2.02 -18.01
CA LYS A 239 15.15 -0.97 -18.69
C LYS A 239 15.13 -1.12 -20.19
N GLU A 240 16.26 -1.48 -20.77
CA GLU A 240 16.35 -1.73 -22.22
C GLU A 240 15.61 -3.02 -22.60
N ALA A 241 15.73 -4.07 -21.81
CA ALA A 241 15.05 -5.34 -22.03
C ALA A 241 13.54 -5.19 -21.92
N ASP A 242 13.04 -4.54 -20.86
CA ASP A 242 11.63 -4.31 -20.59
C ASP A 242 10.97 -3.56 -21.76
N ALA A 243 11.56 -2.46 -22.21
CA ALA A 243 11.05 -1.70 -23.36
C ALA A 243 10.92 -2.52 -24.66
N LYS A 244 11.75 -3.57 -24.82
CA LYS A 244 11.76 -4.44 -26.01
C LYS A 244 10.92 -5.71 -25.82
N ALA A 245 10.56 -6.06 -24.61
CA ALA A 245 9.89 -7.30 -24.26
C ALA A 245 8.37 -7.29 -24.49
N ASP A 246 7.85 -6.31 -25.24
CA ASP A 246 6.41 -6.15 -25.49
C ASP A 246 5.63 -6.00 -24.16
N PRO A 247 5.92 -4.96 -23.38
CA PRO A 247 5.29 -4.75 -22.09
C PRO A 247 3.79 -4.50 -22.24
N VAL A 248 3.01 -4.97 -21.27
CA VAL A 248 1.56 -4.79 -21.23
C VAL A 248 1.11 -4.40 -19.83
N LEU A 249 0.04 -3.62 -19.79
CA LEU A 249 -0.60 -3.21 -18.54
C LEU A 249 -1.48 -4.34 -18.01
N LEU A 250 -1.39 -4.57 -16.71
CA LEU A 250 -2.28 -5.46 -15.98
C LEU A 250 -3.20 -4.62 -15.09
N GLU A 251 -4.47 -4.93 -15.14
CA GLU A 251 -5.51 -4.40 -14.27
C GLU A 251 -5.79 -5.45 -13.18
N PRO A 252 -5.96 -5.04 -11.88
CA PRO A 252 -6.27 -5.98 -10.80
C PRO A 252 -7.64 -6.61 -10.94
#